data_d34c25de47152770eddf6ee2413e62f9
#
_entry.id   d34c25de47152770eddf6ee2413e62f9
#
_cell.length_a   1.000
_cell.length_b   1.000
_cell.length_c   1.000
_cell.angle_alpha   90.00
_cell.angle_beta   90.00
_cell.angle_gamma   90.00
#
_symmetry.space_group_name_H-M   'P 1'
#
loop_
_entity.id
_entity.type
_entity.pdbx_description
1 polymer ?
#
loop_
_entity_poly.entity_id
_entity_poly.type
_entity_poly.pdbx_seq_one_letter_code
_entity_poly.pdbx_strand_id
1 'polypeptide(L)'
;MSITTDGAALAIALVTLCAAASPSAQSARYGFGAPVSADELRQFVSVLPDGRGLPPGSGSVEQGKLVYQEQCAACHGDKLQGGAGDRLIGGRGTLVNNDPTHAPVKTIESYWPYATTIFDYVKRAMPLATPGSLSDDQAYAVTAYILSEAKIVPPDSVLDAKSLAAVRMPNRGGFIADPRPEKLPPVARSPHQSLGLPAAAK
;
A
#
# COMPACT_ATOMS: atom_id res chain seq x y z
N MET A 1 53.49 4.86 -57.00
CA MET A 1 52.04 4.86 -57.13
C MET A 1 51.48 4.95 -55.72
N SER A 2 51.25 6.17 -55.27
CA SER A 2 50.76 6.46 -53.87
C SER A 2 49.26 6.47 -53.84
N ILE A 3 48.71 5.67 -53.03
CA ILE A 3 47.28 5.64 -52.76
C ILE A 3 47.03 6.37 -51.44
N THR A 4 46.28 7.46 -51.52
CA THR A 4 45.95 8.42 -50.46
C THR A 4 45.01 7.86 -49.46
N THR A 5 45.36 7.98 -48.17
CA THR A 5 44.62 7.49 -47.00
C THR A 5 43.59 8.51 -46.41
N ASP A 6 43.10 9.44 -47.23
CA ASP A 6 42.26 10.57 -46.76
C ASP A 6 40.74 10.31 -46.71
N GLY A 7 40.30 9.13 -47.14
CA GLY A 7 38.85 8.82 -47.15
C GLY A 7 38.25 8.24 -45.88
N ALA A 8 39.08 7.73 -44.98
CA ALA A 8 38.58 7.00 -43.77
C ALA A 8 38.30 7.90 -42.56
N ALA A 9 38.89 9.09 -42.50
CA ALA A 9 38.73 10.00 -41.35
C ALA A 9 37.41 10.79 -41.34
N LEU A 10 36.78 10.97 -42.52
CA LEU A 10 35.54 11.76 -42.62
C LEU A 10 34.26 10.96 -42.26
N ALA A 11 34.33 9.62 -42.35
CA ALA A 11 33.17 8.77 -42.04
C ALA A 11 32.96 8.54 -40.52
N ILE A 12 34.01 8.68 -39.70
CA ILE A 12 33.94 8.45 -38.24
C ILE A 12 33.44 9.70 -37.50
N ALA A 13 33.60 10.90 -38.07
CA ALA A 13 33.13 12.14 -37.45
C ALA A 13 31.60 12.36 -37.55
N LEU A 14 30.89 11.66 -38.46
CA LEU A 14 29.46 11.84 -38.65
C LEU A 14 28.59 10.92 -37.76
N VAL A 15 29.14 9.87 -37.16
CA VAL A 15 28.42 8.90 -36.33
C VAL A 15 28.33 9.35 -34.85
N THR A 16 29.19 10.25 -34.41
CA THR A 16 29.29 10.66 -33.01
C THR A 16 28.35 11.84 -32.65
N LEU A 17 27.64 12.44 -33.58
CA LEU A 17 26.82 13.64 -33.34
C LEU A 17 25.33 13.34 -33.11
N CYS A 18 24.89 12.08 -33.17
CA CYS A 18 23.47 11.69 -32.95
C CYS A 18 23.10 11.18 -31.56
N ALA A 19 24.03 11.25 -30.58
CA ALA A 19 23.82 10.56 -29.29
C ALA A 19 23.49 11.48 -28.11
N ALA A 20 23.07 12.72 -28.31
CA ALA A 20 22.74 13.62 -27.21
C ALA A 20 21.41 14.37 -27.40
N ALA A 21 20.35 13.64 -27.81
CA ALA A 21 18.99 14.12 -27.58
C ALA A 21 18.51 13.58 -26.24
N SER A 22 18.92 14.24 -25.14
CA SER A 22 18.22 14.04 -23.88
C SER A 22 16.73 14.35 -24.09
N PRO A 23 15.81 13.45 -23.69
CA PRO A 23 14.39 13.79 -23.76
C PRO A 23 14.18 15.01 -22.86
N SER A 24 13.88 16.15 -23.47
CA SER A 24 13.40 17.32 -22.76
C SER A 24 12.17 16.89 -21.97
N ALA A 25 12.27 16.92 -20.63
CA ALA A 25 11.10 16.79 -19.78
C ALA A 25 10.10 17.86 -20.26
N GLN A 26 8.97 17.41 -20.83
CA GLN A 26 7.93 18.32 -21.26
C GLN A 26 7.47 19.09 -20.02
N SER A 27 7.69 20.40 -20.02
CA SER A 27 7.16 21.29 -18.99
C SER A 27 5.66 21.06 -18.85
N ALA A 28 5.19 20.93 -17.59
CA ALA A 28 3.79 20.74 -17.31
C ALA A 28 2.97 21.81 -18.03
N ARG A 29 1.95 21.40 -18.79
CA ARG A 29 1.15 22.22 -19.69
C ARG A 29 0.54 23.49 -19.04
N TYR A 30 0.44 23.49 -17.72
CA TYR A 30 -0.18 24.56 -16.94
C TYR A 30 0.76 25.25 -15.96
N GLY A 31 2.04 24.84 -15.88
CA GLY A 31 3.01 25.43 -14.96
C GLY A 31 2.71 25.20 -13.48
N PHE A 32 1.80 24.31 -13.13
CA PHE A 32 1.48 23.95 -11.75
C PHE A 32 2.24 22.72 -11.30
N GLY A 33 2.66 22.75 -10.02
CA GLY A 33 3.37 21.63 -9.39
C GLY A 33 4.83 21.53 -9.81
N ALA A 34 5.59 20.77 -9.04
CA ALA A 34 6.94 20.37 -9.34
C ALA A 34 7.00 18.84 -9.55
N PRO A 35 7.91 18.32 -10.40
CA PRO A 35 8.16 16.89 -10.46
C PRO A 35 8.55 16.37 -9.08
N VAL A 36 7.88 15.30 -8.62
CA VAL A 36 8.20 14.62 -7.38
C VAL A 36 9.55 13.90 -7.55
N SER A 37 10.46 14.08 -6.59
CA SER A 37 11.74 13.39 -6.57
C SER A 37 11.57 11.90 -6.20
N ALA A 38 12.56 11.05 -6.56
CA ALA A 38 12.55 9.65 -6.16
C ALA A 38 12.60 9.47 -4.64
N ASP A 39 13.20 10.42 -3.91
CA ASP A 39 13.27 10.39 -2.44
C ASP A 39 11.92 10.71 -1.81
N GLU A 40 11.21 11.69 -2.35
CA GLU A 40 9.85 11.99 -1.94
C GLU A 40 8.91 10.81 -2.24
N LEU A 41 9.01 10.18 -3.41
CA LEU A 41 8.21 8.99 -3.74
C LEU A 41 8.44 7.84 -2.77
N ARG A 42 9.67 7.65 -2.28
CA ARG A 42 9.98 6.61 -1.28
C ARG A 42 9.33 6.84 0.08
N GLN A 43 8.96 8.08 0.40
CA GLN A 43 8.25 8.41 1.65
C GLN A 43 6.76 8.06 1.59
N PHE A 44 6.21 7.91 0.39
CA PHE A 44 4.83 7.46 0.21
C PHE A 44 4.77 5.93 0.28
N VAL A 45 4.58 5.42 1.49
CA VAL A 45 4.26 3.99 1.67
C VAL A 45 2.88 3.74 1.07
N SER A 46 2.80 2.85 0.10
CA SER A 46 1.55 2.35 -0.45
C SER A 46 1.63 0.84 -0.52
N VAL A 47 0.94 0.19 0.42
CA VAL A 47 0.95 -1.26 0.53
C VAL A 47 -0.24 -1.85 -0.22
N LEU A 48 0.05 -2.76 -1.15
CA LEU A 48 -0.98 -3.44 -1.91
C LEU A 48 -1.49 -4.69 -1.17
N PRO A 49 -2.70 -5.18 -1.52
CA PRO A 49 -3.27 -6.39 -0.91
C PRO A 49 -2.38 -7.63 -0.97
N ASP A 50 -1.53 -7.74 -1.98
CA ASP A 50 -0.58 -8.85 -2.18
C ASP A 50 0.75 -8.68 -1.42
N GLY A 51 0.92 -7.58 -0.68
CA GLY A 51 2.11 -7.29 0.11
C GLY A 51 3.18 -6.48 -0.61
N ARG A 52 3.01 -6.16 -1.89
CA ARG A 52 3.92 -5.21 -2.56
C ARG A 52 3.88 -3.87 -1.87
N GLY A 53 5.02 -3.25 -1.68
CA GLY A 53 5.16 -1.97 -0.97
C GLY A 53 5.29 -2.09 0.54
N LEU A 54 5.23 -3.30 1.13
CA LEU A 54 5.56 -3.49 2.54
C LEU A 54 7.02 -3.14 2.78
N PRO A 55 7.34 -2.27 3.75
CA PRO A 55 8.71 -1.92 4.08
C PRO A 55 9.44 -3.08 4.76
N PRO A 56 10.79 -3.10 4.77
CA PRO A 56 11.55 -3.97 5.64
C PRO A 56 11.21 -3.74 7.11
N GLY A 57 11.17 -4.81 7.90
CA GLY A 57 10.87 -4.75 9.33
C GLY A 57 10.14 -6.00 9.80
N SER A 58 9.94 -6.10 11.11
CA SER A 58 9.18 -7.19 11.73
C SER A 58 8.68 -6.78 13.11
N GLY A 59 7.64 -7.47 13.60
CA GLY A 59 7.16 -7.26 14.97
C GLY A 59 6.43 -8.46 15.53
N SER A 60 6.66 -8.74 16.81
CA SER A 60 5.98 -9.81 17.54
C SER A 60 4.65 -9.33 18.12
N VAL A 61 3.76 -10.29 18.42
CA VAL A 61 2.51 -10.05 19.16
C VAL A 61 2.78 -9.40 20.51
N GLU A 62 3.81 -9.85 21.23
CA GLU A 62 4.18 -9.31 22.54
C GLU A 62 4.60 -7.82 22.45
N GLN A 63 5.48 -7.49 21.50
CA GLN A 63 5.86 -6.10 21.23
C GLN A 63 4.63 -5.26 20.83
N GLY A 64 3.76 -5.82 19.99
CA GLY A 64 2.54 -5.16 19.55
C GLY A 64 1.56 -4.86 20.67
N LYS A 65 1.49 -5.71 21.68
CA LYS A 65 0.69 -5.46 22.89
C LYS A 65 1.15 -4.19 23.61
N LEU A 66 2.47 -4.01 23.74
CA LEU A 66 3.02 -2.81 24.38
C LEU A 66 2.71 -1.55 23.58
N VAL A 67 2.95 -1.59 22.26
CA VAL A 67 2.60 -0.48 21.35
C VAL A 67 1.10 -0.17 21.41
N TYR A 68 0.24 -1.20 21.42
CA TYR A 68 -1.20 -1.01 21.49
C TYR A 68 -1.63 -0.32 22.79
N GLN A 69 -1.12 -0.78 23.93
CA GLN A 69 -1.44 -0.20 25.23
C GLN A 69 -1.03 1.28 25.33
N GLU A 70 0.11 1.62 24.75
CA GLU A 70 0.65 2.98 24.80
C GLU A 70 -0.03 3.92 23.81
N GLN A 71 -0.30 3.45 22.58
CA GLN A 71 -0.66 4.32 21.46
C GLN A 71 -2.11 4.18 20.95
N CYS A 72 -2.81 3.11 21.33
CA CYS A 72 -4.09 2.75 20.72
C CYS A 72 -5.23 2.57 21.72
N ALA A 73 -4.93 2.00 22.90
CA ALA A 73 -5.96 1.57 23.87
C ALA A 73 -6.84 2.71 24.36
N ALA A 74 -6.29 3.92 24.51
CA ALA A 74 -7.05 5.10 24.95
C ALA A 74 -8.29 5.39 24.08
N CYS A 75 -8.21 5.10 22.77
CA CYS A 75 -9.29 5.28 21.83
C CYS A 75 -10.06 4.00 21.53
N HIS A 76 -9.33 2.87 21.30
CA HIS A 76 -9.92 1.62 20.85
C HIS A 76 -10.28 0.64 21.98
N GLY A 77 -10.02 1.03 23.25
CA GLY A 77 -10.28 0.25 24.44
C GLY A 77 -9.23 -0.82 24.72
N ASP A 78 -9.03 -1.18 25.98
CA ASP A 78 -7.99 -2.15 26.42
C ASP A 78 -8.18 -3.56 25.84
N LYS A 79 -9.40 -3.89 25.44
CA LYS A 79 -9.80 -5.17 24.85
C LYS A 79 -10.23 -5.04 23.39
N LEU A 80 -9.76 -4.01 22.69
CA LEU A 80 -10.11 -3.73 21.30
C LEU A 80 -11.63 -3.57 21.06
N GLN A 81 -12.41 -3.35 22.12
CA GLN A 81 -13.87 -3.27 22.09
C GLN A 81 -14.41 -1.93 21.56
N GLY A 82 -13.53 -0.95 21.34
CA GLY A 82 -13.89 0.41 20.97
C GLY A 82 -14.05 1.34 22.19
N GLY A 83 -14.20 2.60 21.90
CA GLY A 83 -14.35 3.71 22.85
C GLY A 83 -14.59 4.99 22.07
N ALA A 84 -13.68 5.97 22.18
CA ALA A 84 -13.67 7.13 21.29
C ALA A 84 -13.40 6.76 19.83
N GLY A 85 -12.60 5.70 19.63
CA GLY A 85 -12.37 5.08 18.32
C GLY A 85 -13.23 3.81 18.14
N ASP A 86 -13.32 3.36 16.89
CA ASP A 86 -14.10 2.17 16.54
C ASP A 86 -13.54 0.90 17.20
N ARG A 87 -14.44 -0.07 17.44
CA ARG A 87 -14.05 -1.41 17.83
C ARG A 87 -13.24 -2.08 16.73
N LEU A 88 -12.19 -2.82 17.11
CA LEU A 88 -11.28 -3.46 16.16
C LEU A 88 -11.53 -4.95 15.96
N ILE A 89 -12.15 -5.63 16.92
CA ILE A 89 -12.44 -7.07 16.88
C ILE A 89 -13.90 -7.38 17.19
N GLY A 90 -14.31 -8.60 16.90
CA GLY A 90 -15.70 -9.06 17.03
C GLY A 90 -16.51 -8.90 15.74
N GLY A 91 -17.77 -9.31 15.78
CA GLY A 91 -18.69 -9.22 14.64
C GLY A 91 -18.50 -10.31 13.57
N ARG A 92 -17.70 -11.34 13.83
CA ARG A 92 -17.52 -12.47 12.90
C ARG A 92 -18.88 -13.14 12.65
N GLY A 93 -19.21 -13.33 11.37
CA GLY A 93 -20.51 -13.89 10.95
C GLY A 93 -21.66 -12.90 10.84
N THR A 94 -21.51 -11.65 11.33
CA THR A 94 -22.59 -10.67 11.24
C THR A 94 -22.80 -10.07 9.85
N LEU A 95 -21.83 -10.18 8.95
CA LEU A 95 -21.91 -9.60 7.60
C LEU A 95 -22.96 -10.27 6.71
N VAL A 96 -23.37 -11.49 7.03
CA VAL A 96 -24.42 -12.24 6.31
C VAL A 96 -25.80 -12.03 6.92
N ASN A 97 -25.92 -11.13 7.89
CA ASN A 97 -27.17 -10.83 8.55
C ASN A 97 -28.03 -9.91 7.68
N ASN A 98 -29.22 -10.35 7.30
CA ASN A 98 -30.20 -9.57 6.54
C ASN A 98 -31.27 -8.90 7.44
N ASP A 99 -31.09 -8.92 8.76
CA ASP A 99 -31.98 -8.28 9.70
C ASP A 99 -31.79 -6.75 9.64
N PRO A 100 -32.79 -5.99 9.20
CA PRO A 100 -32.68 -4.54 9.10
C PRO A 100 -32.56 -3.82 10.45
N THR A 101 -32.86 -4.51 11.56
CA THR A 101 -32.79 -3.97 12.92
C THR A 101 -31.40 -4.16 13.55
N HIS A 102 -30.55 -5.00 12.97
CA HIS A 102 -29.22 -5.31 13.48
C HIS A 102 -28.17 -5.10 12.38
N ALA A 103 -27.57 -3.93 12.34
CA ALA A 103 -26.52 -3.63 11.37
C ALA A 103 -25.31 -4.57 11.54
N PRO A 104 -24.68 -5.02 10.45
CA PRO A 104 -23.46 -5.79 10.51
C PRO A 104 -22.34 -5.07 11.27
N VAL A 105 -21.66 -5.80 12.15
CA VAL A 105 -20.52 -5.28 12.91
C VAL A 105 -19.27 -5.42 12.06
N LYS A 106 -18.82 -4.33 11.45
CA LYS A 106 -17.65 -4.26 10.58
C LYS A 106 -16.41 -3.94 11.39
N THR A 107 -15.50 -4.91 11.49
CA THR A 107 -14.23 -4.77 12.22
C THR A 107 -13.07 -5.32 11.39
N ILE A 108 -11.87 -5.22 11.90
CA ILE A 108 -10.70 -5.90 11.32
C ILE A 108 -10.96 -7.41 11.23
N GLU A 109 -11.56 -7.99 12.26
CA GLU A 109 -11.84 -9.42 12.32
C GLU A 109 -12.94 -9.87 11.34
N SER A 110 -14.02 -9.11 11.23
CA SER A 110 -15.21 -9.53 10.47
C SER A 110 -15.22 -9.04 9.02
N TYR A 111 -14.61 -7.89 8.73
CA TYR A 111 -14.82 -7.18 7.46
C TYR A 111 -13.57 -7.09 6.58
N TRP A 112 -12.40 -6.80 7.16
CA TRP A 112 -11.20 -6.52 6.37
C TRP A 112 -10.69 -7.75 5.60
N PRO A 113 -10.49 -7.64 4.27
CA PRO A 113 -10.12 -8.79 3.43
C PRO A 113 -8.63 -9.10 3.41
N TYR A 114 -7.76 -8.16 3.81
CA TYR A 114 -6.32 -8.30 3.73
C TYR A 114 -5.63 -7.75 4.99
N ALA A 115 -4.69 -8.51 5.54
CA ALA A 115 -3.89 -8.08 6.67
C ALA A 115 -2.91 -6.96 6.30
N THR A 116 -2.43 -6.96 5.06
CA THR A 116 -1.53 -5.93 4.52
C THR A 116 -2.15 -4.53 4.51
N THR A 117 -3.45 -4.45 4.26
CA THR A 117 -4.17 -3.16 4.29
C THR A 117 -4.39 -2.63 5.70
N ILE A 118 -4.39 -3.52 6.71
CA ILE A 118 -4.41 -3.10 8.12
C ILE A 118 -3.09 -2.43 8.47
N PHE A 119 -1.96 -3.06 8.11
CA PHE A 119 -0.64 -2.47 8.28
C PHE A 119 -0.55 -1.09 7.60
N ASP A 120 -0.99 -0.98 6.35
CA ASP A 120 -0.96 0.26 5.59
C ASP A 120 -1.77 1.36 6.28
N TYR A 121 -2.96 1.04 6.77
CA TYR A 121 -3.80 2.00 7.48
C TYR A 121 -3.18 2.43 8.80
N VAL A 122 -2.68 1.47 9.59
CA VAL A 122 -2.00 1.75 10.87
C VAL A 122 -0.78 2.63 10.63
N LYS A 123 0.08 2.28 9.67
CA LYS A 123 1.32 3.00 9.39
C LYS A 123 1.08 4.45 8.94
N ARG A 124 0.05 4.68 8.13
CA ARG A 124 -0.21 6.00 7.54
C ARG A 124 -1.16 6.87 8.32
N ALA A 125 -2.12 6.28 9.04
CA ALA A 125 -3.25 7.02 9.62
C ALA A 125 -3.33 6.94 11.14
N MET A 126 -2.61 6.00 11.77
CA MET A 126 -2.67 5.78 13.22
C MET A 126 -1.30 5.99 13.89
N PRO A 127 -1.26 6.45 15.16
CA PRO A 127 -2.37 6.99 15.96
C PRO A 127 -2.98 8.25 15.34
N LEU A 128 -4.29 8.47 15.48
CA LEU A 128 -4.98 9.59 14.84
C LEU A 128 -4.41 10.97 15.22
N ALA A 129 -3.92 11.11 16.45
CA ALA A 129 -3.30 12.37 16.92
C ALA A 129 -1.91 12.61 16.31
N THR A 130 -1.21 11.57 15.88
CA THR A 130 0.16 11.63 15.34
C THR A 130 0.33 10.64 14.17
N PRO A 131 -0.39 10.84 13.05
CA PRO A 131 -0.33 9.92 11.91
C PRO A 131 1.10 9.75 11.39
N GLY A 132 1.48 8.51 11.05
CA GLY A 132 2.81 8.19 10.52
C GLY A 132 3.95 8.16 11.54
N SER A 133 3.67 8.33 12.84
CA SER A 133 4.70 8.35 13.89
C SER A 133 5.27 6.97 14.24
N LEU A 134 4.55 5.89 13.96
CA LEU A 134 5.02 4.54 14.24
C LEU A 134 6.18 4.15 13.31
N SER A 135 7.21 3.50 13.86
CA SER A 135 8.22 2.83 13.03
C SER A 135 7.59 1.66 12.25
N ASP A 136 8.32 1.12 11.27
CA ASP A 136 7.83 -0.03 10.51
C ASP A 136 7.67 -1.25 11.42
N ASP A 137 8.62 -1.50 12.31
CA ASP A 137 8.55 -2.58 13.29
C ASP A 137 7.36 -2.43 14.25
N GLN A 138 7.10 -1.22 14.73
CA GLN A 138 5.93 -0.95 15.57
C GLN A 138 4.61 -1.19 14.82
N ALA A 139 4.54 -0.82 13.55
CA ALA A 139 3.36 -1.07 12.72
C ALA A 139 3.15 -2.58 12.47
N TYR A 140 4.23 -3.35 12.22
CA TYR A 140 4.15 -4.81 12.16
C TYR A 140 3.71 -5.41 13.50
N ALA A 141 4.31 -4.98 14.58
CA ALA A 141 4.03 -5.49 15.91
C ALA A 141 2.56 -5.27 16.32
N VAL A 142 2.06 -4.03 16.21
CA VAL A 142 0.66 -3.75 16.60
C VAL A 142 -0.33 -4.43 15.66
N THR A 143 0.01 -4.60 14.38
CA THR A 143 -0.81 -5.39 13.45
C THR A 143 -0.84 -6.85 13.87
N ALA A 144 0.30 -7.43 14.26
CA ALA A 144 0.37 -8.80 14.78
C ALA A 144 -0.48 -8.98 16.04
N TYR A 145 -0.42 -8.03 16.96
CA TYR A 145 -1.23 -8.06 18.19
C TYR A 145 -2.73 -8.04 17.90
N ILE A 146 -3.19 -7.09 17.06
CA ILE A 146 -4.61 -7.00 16.70
C ILE A 146 -5.09 -8.29 16.03
N LEU A 147 -4.31 -8.85 15.10
CA LEU A 147 -4.64 -10.10 14.44
C LEU A 147 -4.65 -11.30 15.40
N SER A 148 -3.79 -11.31 16.40
CA SER A 148 -3.75 -12.35 17.43
C SER A 148 -4.97 -12.27 18.37
N GLU A 149 -5.33 -11.07 18.82
CA GLU A 149 -6.55 -10.87 19.63
C GLU A 149 -7.82 -11.26 18.86
N ALA A 150 -7.82 -11.04 17.54
CA ALA A 150 -8.87 -11.52 16.62
C ALA A 150 -8.78 -13.04 16.33
N LYS A 151 -7.82 -13.77 16.89
CA LYS A 151 -7.59 -15.21 16.68
C LYS A 151 -7.38 -15.56 15.19
N ILE A 152 -6.73 -14.69 14.44
CA ILE A 152 -6.38 -14.87 13.03
C ILE A 152 -4.96 -15.42 12.90
N VAL A 153 -4.06 -15.02 13.81
CA VAL A 153 -2.71 -15.55 13.92
C VAL A 153 -2.46 -16.07 15.34
N PRO A 154 -1.51 -17.01 15.53
CA PRO A 154 -1.10 -17.50 16.86
C PRO A 154 -0.54 -16.38 17.78
N PRO A 155 -0.62 -16.53 19.09
CA PRO A 155 -0.17 -15.51 20.04
C PRO A 155 1.35 -15.33 20.11
N ASP A 156 2.11 -16.27 19.60
CA ASP A 156 3.58 -16.26 19.50
C ASP A 156 4.08 -15.80 18.12
N SER A 157 3.20 -15.29 17.27
CA SER A 157 3.55 -14.87 15.90
C SER A 157 4.49 -13.67 15.89
N VAL A 158 5.41 -13.72 14.93
CA VAL A 158 6.20 -12.58 14.48
C VAL A 158 5.83 -12.32 13.01
N LEU A 159 5.39 -11.10 12.71
CA LEU A 159 5.03 -10.72 11.36
C LEU A 159 6.11 -9.84 10.72
N ASP A 160 6.38 -10.12 9.47
CA ASP A 160 7.22 -9.37 8.55
C ASP A 160 6.50 -9.20 7.20
N ALA A 161 7.15 -8.64 6.19
CA ALA A 161 6.55 -8.44 4.86
C ALA A 161 6.02 -9.74 4.24
N LYS A 162 6.73 -10.86 4.43
CA LYS A 162 6.36 -12.15 3.84
C LYS A 162 5.23 -12.82 4.62
N SER A 163 5.37 -12.92 5.93
CA SER A 163 4.39 -13.58 6.79
C SER A 163 3.07 -12.80 6.87
N LEU A 164 3.12 -11.45 6.91
CA LEU A 164 1.92 -10.61 6.88
C LEU A 164 1.13 -10.78 5.57
N ALA A 165 1.81 -10.79 4.42
CA ALA A 165 1.16 -11.01 3.12
C ALA A 165 0.51 -12.40 3.00
N ALA A 166 1.01 -13.38 3.74
CA ALA A 166 0.49 -14.75 3.76
C ALA A 166 -0.73 -14.94 4.68
N VAL A 167 -1.05 -13.96 5.55
CA VAL A 167 -2.20 -14.07 6.47
C VAL A 167 -3.51 -14.21 5.71
N ARG A 168 -4.30 -15.20 6.09
CA ARG A 168 -5.63 -15.46 5.54
C ARG A 168 -6.71 -14.81 6.41
N MET A 169 -7.23 -13.68 5.97
CA MET A 169 -8.31 -12.99 6.67
C MET A 169 -9.64 -13.74 6.52
N PRO A 170 -10.50 -13.74 7.57
CA PRO A 170 -11.80 -14.43 7.53
C PRO A 170 -12.70 -13.99 6.36
N ASN A 171 -12.70 -12.70 6.05
CA ASN A 171 -13.54 -12.13 4.99
C ASN A 171 -12.82 -11.93 3.64
N ARG A 172 -11.72 -12.67 3.38
CA ARG A 172 -10.97 -12.52 2.14
C ARG A 172 -11.79 -12.70 0.87
N GLY A 173 -12.76 -13.59 0.90
CA GLY A 173 -13.66 -13.89 -0.22
C GLY A 173 -15.04 -13.23 -0.13
N GLY A 174 -15.25 -12.32 0.85
CA GLY A 174 -16.57 -11.74 1.11
C GLY A 174 -16.94 -10.55 0.22
N PHE A 175 -16.01 -10.06 -0.59
CA PHE A 175 -16.27 -8.98 -1.53
C PHE A 175 -16.60 -9.53 -2.91
N ILE A 176 -17.70 -9.07 -3.46
CA ILE A 176 -18.13 -9.39 -4.85
C ILE A 176 -17.96 -8.16 -5.72
N ALA A 177 -17.74 -8.38 -7.02
CA ALA A 177 -17.75 -7.28 -7.99
C ALA A 177 -19.12 -6.59 -7.97
N ASP A 178 -19.13 -5.28 -8.10
CA ASP A 178 -20.37 -4.52 -8.25
C ASP A 178 -21.05 -4.94 -9.56
N PRO A 179 -22.27 -5.51 -9.52
CA PRO A 179 -22.94 -5.99 -10.73
C PRO A 179 -23.48 -4.84 -11.58
N ARG A 180 -23.45 -3.60 -11.08
CA ARG A 180 -23.93 -2.45 -11.85
C ARG A 180 -22.99 -2.19 -13.03
N PRO A 181 -23.51 -2.16 -14.27
CA PRO A 181 -22.70 -1.73 -15.38
C PRO A 181 -22.34 -0.25 -15.19
N GLU A 182 -21.08 0.04 -14.92
CA GLU A 182 -20.60 1.41 -14.98
C GLU A 182 -20.66 1.91 -16.41
N LYS A 183 -21.78 2.55 -16.76
CA LYS A 183 -21.86 3.37 -17.94
C LYS A 183 -21.20 4.73 -17.68
N LEU A 184 -19.95 4.71 -17.27
CA LEU A 184 -19.14 5.91 -17.34
C LEU A 184 -19.00 6.27 -18.82
N PRO A 185 -19.33 7.52 -19.22
CA PRO A 185 -19.00 7.96 -20.58
C PRO A 185 -17.50 7.73 -20.77
N PRO A 186 -17.05 7.34 -21.98
CA PRO A 186 -15.64 7.16 -22.25
C PRO A 186 -14.91 8.41 -21.75
N VAL A 187 -14.13 8.27 -20.68
CA VAL A 187 -13.24 9.34 -20.25
C VAL A 187 -12.32 9.58 -21.44
N ALA A 188 -12.48 10.73 -22.10
CA ALA A 188 -11.56 11.14 -23.14
C ALA A 188 -10.15 11.04 -22.51
N ARG A 189 -9.38 10.05 -22.93
CA ARG A 189 -8.03 9.85 -22.44
C ARG A 189 -7.28 11.15 -22.68
N SER A 190 -6.93 11.82 -21.60
CA SER A 190 -6.03 12.95 -21.70
C SER A 190 -4.80 12.49 -22.48
N PRO A 191 -4.28 13.26 -23.45
CA PRO A 191 -3.08 12.90 -24.20
C PRO A 191 -1.87 12.57 -23.32
N HIS A 192 -1.95 12.86 -22.02
CA HIS A 192 -0.89 12.61 -21.03
C HIS A 192 -0.93 11.22 -20.34
N GLN A 193 -1.93 10.38 -20.62
CA GLN A 193 -1.96 9.01 -20.02
C GLN A 193 -1.13 7.97 -20.79
N SER A 194 -0.35 8.39 -21.76
CA SER A 194 0.68 7.56 -22.40
C SER A 194 2.04 7.60 -21.69
N LEU A 195 2.09 7.87 -20.39
CA LEU A 195 3.28 7.58 -19.61
C LEU A 195 3.42 6.05 -19.56
N GLY A 196 4.28 5.54 -20.47
CA GLY A 196 4.56 4.14 -20.65
C GLY A 196 5.06 3.49 -19.36
N LEU A 197 4.14 2.97 -18.59
CA LEU A 197 4.49 1.96 -17.59
C LEU A 197 4.83 0.69 -18.39
N PRO A 198 5.99 0.07 -18.13
CA PRO A 198 6.32 -1.21 -18.78
C PRO A 198 5.22 -2.21 -18.45
N ALA A 199 4.73 -2.90 -19.47
CA ALA A 199 3.77 -3.97 -19.30
C ALA A 199 4.33 -4.97 -18.28
N ALA A 200 3.54 -5.30 -17.25
CA ALA A 200 3.89 -6.33 -16.30
C ALA A 200 4.16 -7.62 -17.10
N ALA A 201 5.37 -8.14 -16.98
CA ALA A 201 5.73 -9.44 -17.54
C ALA A 201 4.77 -10.50 -16.96
N LYS A 202 4.22 -11.33 -17.87
CA LYS A 202 3.36 -12.46 -17.52
C LYS A 202 4.11 -13.53 -16.75
#